data_e69d4078c60b24370769ac9122d6250b
#
_entry.id   e69d4078c60b24370769ac9122d6250b
#
_cell.length_a   1.000
_cell.length_b   1.000
_cell.length_c   1.000
_cell.angle_alpha   90.00
_cell.angle_beta   90.00
_cell.angle_gamma   90.00
#
_symmetry.space_group_name_H-M   'P 1'
#
loop_
_entity.id
_entity.type
_entity.pdbx_description
1 polymer ?
#
loop_
_entity_poly.entity_id
_entity_poly.type
_entity_poly.pdbx_seq_one_letter_code
_entity_poly.pdbx_strand_id
1 'polypeptide(L)'
;MIKILLSRKLGELRWTQADLARATGIRPTTINDLYHELAERVNLDHLDLICEALGCELDEIIMREPNSFPRVENTRAGHKVHKIDG
;
A
#
# COMPACT_ATOMS: atom_id res chain seq x y z
N MET A 1 5.86 -6.14 7.62
CA MET A 1 6.07 -4.74 7.20
C MET A 1 5.27 -4.45 5.94
N ILE A 2 4.57 -3.37 5.93
CA ILE A 2 3.83 -2.96 4.74
C ILE A 2 4.73 -2.14 3.84
N LYS A 3 4.73 -2.46 2.55
CA LYS A 3 5.49 -1.74 1.53
C LYS A 3 4.50 -1.06 0.60
N ILE A 4 4.78 0.18 0.25
CA ILE A 4 3.97 0.93 -0.70
C ILE A 4 4.75 0.98 -2.00
N LEU A 5 4.17 0.42 -3.06
CA LEU A 5 4.83 0.26 -4.35
C LEU A 5 4.39 1.32 -5.36
N LEU A 6 3.86 2.45 -4.87
CA LEU A 6 3.31 3.48 -5.74
C LEU A 6 4.35 4.03 -6.72
N SER A 7 5.58 4.28 -6.24
CA SER A 7 6.63 4.82 -7.12
C SER A 7 6.92 3.88 -8.27
N ARG A 8 6.94 2.57 -8.01
CA ARG A 8 7.16 1.57 -9.03
C ARG A 8 6.04 1.59 -10.06
N LYS A 9 4.79 1.66 -9.59
CA LYS A 9 3.63 1.65 -10.49
C LYS A 9 3.58 2.90 -11.35
N LEU A 10 3.84 4.06 -10.75
CA LEU A 10 3.90 5.30 -11.53
C LEU A 10 5.02 5.26 -12.56
N GLY A 11 6.16 4.69 -12.19
CA GLY A 11 7.27 4.52 -13.13
C GLY A 11 6.90 3.64 -14.31
N GLU A 12 6.20 2.53 -14.04
CA GLU A 12 5.76 1.63 -15.10
C GLU A 12 4.81 2.32 -16.08
N LEU A 13 3.94 3.17 -15.56
CA LEU A 13 2.94 3.86 -16.37
C LEU A 13 3.45 5.20 -16.91
N ARG A 14 4.64 5.62 -16.49
CA ARG A 14 5.23 6.92 -16.83
C ARG A 14 4.33 8.08 -16.41
N TRP A 15 3.74 7.94 -15.23
CA TRP A 15 2.95 8.99 -14.61
C TRP A 15 3.81 9.71 -13.58
N THR A 16 3.59 11.03 -13.45
CA THR A 16 4.21 11.81 -12.38
C THR A 16 3.28 11.83 -11.17
N GLN A 17 3.82 12.24 -10.03
CA GLN A 17 3.00 12.46 -8.84
C GLN A 17 1.93 13.51 -9.11
N ALA A 18 2.27 14.55 -9.88
CA ALA A 18 1.31 15.60 -10.22
C ALA A 18 0.16 15.05 -11.07
N ASP A 19 0.46 14.14 -11.99
CA ASP A 19 -0.59 13.50 -12.80
C ASP A 19 -1.58 12.76 -11.89
N LEU A 20 -1.06 12.02 -10.92
CA LEU A 20 -1.90 11.25 -10.01
C LEU A 20 -2.74 12.16 -9.13
N ALA A 21 -2.13 13.24 -8.62
CA ALA A 21 -2.85 14.21 -7.79
C ALA A 21 -4.02 14.82 -8.57
N ARG A 22 -3.79 15.16 -9.83
CA ARG A 22 -4.86 15.73 -10.67
C ARG A 22 -5.96 14.70 -10.95
N ALA A 23 -5.58 13.46 -11.21
CA ALA A 23 -6.55 12.41 -11.55
C ALA A 23 -7.42 12.02 -10.36
N THR A 24 -6.88 12.08 -9.15
CA THR A 24 -7.56 11.58 -7.95
C THR A 24 -8.15 12.68 -7.08
N GLY A 25 -7.64 13.91 -7.19
CA GLY A 25 -8.00 14.98 -6.27
C GLY A 25 -7.30 14.86 -4.91
N ILE A 26 -6.41 13.91 -4.75
CA ILE A 26 -5.64 13.77 -3.52
C ILE A 26 -4.58 14.84 -3.47
N ARG A 27 -4.32 15.38 -2.28
CA ARG A 27 -3.34 16.45 -2.11
C ARG A 27 -1.95 15.98 -2.54
N PRO A 28 -1.16 16.83 -3.22
CA PRO A 28 0.19 16.47 -3.63
C PRO A 28 1.09 16.02 -2.49
N THR A 29 0.95 16.59 -1.30
CA THR A 29 1.75 16.19 -0.14
C THR A 29 1.43 14.75 0.27
N THR A 30 0.15 14.38 0.22
CA THR A 30 -0.26 13.01 0.54
C THR A 30 0.30 12.03 -0.49
N ILE A 31 0.23 12.37 -1.77
CA ILE A 31 0.81 11.55 -2.83
C ILE A 31 2.33 11.40 -2.63
N ASN A 32 3.00 12.49 -2.28
CA ASN A 32 4.44 12.47 -2.06
C ASN A 32 4.81 11.53 -0.89
N ASP A 33 4.04 11.59 0.19
CA ASP A 33 4.29 10.71 1.35
C ASP A 33 4.11 9.25 0.99
N LEU A 34 3.10 8.93 0.19
CA LEU A 34 2.89 7.55 -0.27
C LEU A 34 4.01 7.13 -1.23
N TYR A 35 4.42 8.02 -2.11
CA TYR A 35 5.46 7.75 -3.10
C TYR A 35 6.79 7.40 -2.43
N HIS A 36 7.14 8.12 -1.37
CA HIS A 36 8.41 7.92 -0.65
C HIS A 36 8.28 7.01 0.57
N GLU A 37 7.12 6.38 0.75
CA GLU A 37 6.85 5.47 1.87
C GLU A 37 7.05 6.15 3.23
N LEU A 38 6.66 7.41 3.33
CA LEU A 38 6.74 8.18 4.58
C LEU A 38 5.42 8.13 5.36
N ALA A 39 4.35 7.67 4.73
CA ALA A 39 3.04 7.64 5.37
C ALA A 39 2.98 6.55 6.43
N GLU A 40 2.50 6.92 7.63
CA GLU A 40 2.25 5.96 8.70
C GLU A 40 0.80 5.50 8.68
N ARG A 41 -0.06 6.27 8.06
CA ARG A 41 -1.49 5.98 7.95
C ARG A 41 -1.92 6.21 6.52
N VAL A 42 -2.90 5.45 6.10
CA VAL A 42 -3.43 5.54 4.75
C VAL A 42 -4.95 5.62 4.81
N ASN A 43 -5.51 6.56 4.05
CA ASN A 43 -6.94 6.65 3.89
C ASN A 43 -7.36 5.58 2.87
N LEU A 44 -8.28 4.72 3.24
CA LEU A 44 -8.72 3.62 2.37
C LEU A 44 -9.33 4.13 1.07
N ASP A 45 -10.05 5.25 1.14
CA ASP A 45 -10.63 5.86 -0.04
C ASP A 45 -9.54 6.33 -1.01
N HIS A 46 -8.42 6.82 -0.48
CA HIS A 46 -7.28 7.20 -1.33
C HIS A 46 -6.74 6.00 -2.09
N LEU A 47 -6.66 4.84 -1.44
CA LEU A 47 -6.19 3.63 -2.12
C LEU A 47 -7.13 3.25 -3.27
N ASP A 48 -8.44 3.37 -3.02
CA ASP A 48 -9.44 3.08 -4.04
C ASP A 48 -9.30 4.03 -5.23
N LEU A 49 -9.17 5.33 -4.96
CA LEU A 49 -9.01 6.34 -6.00
C LEU A 49 -7.74 6.11 -6.82
N ILE A 50 -6.66 5.76 -6.17
CA ILE A 50 -5.39 5.50 -6.85
C ILE A 50 -5.52 4.29 -7.78
N CYS A 51 -6.10 3.19 -7.28
CA CYS A 51 -6.30 2.01 -8.08
C CYS A 51 -7.19 2.29 -9.29
N GLU A 52 -8.24 3.07 -9.08
CA GLU A 52 -9.14 3.45 -10.16
C GLU A 52 -8.43 4.31 -11.20
N ALA A 53 -7.68 5.31 -10.74
CA ALA A 53 -6.96 6.21 -11.65
C ALA A 53 -5.91 5.47 -12.46
N LEU A 54 -5.20 4.54 -11.85
CA LEU A 54 -4.13 3.81 -12.52
C LEU A 54 -4.61 2.54 -13.22
N GLY A 55 -5.87 2.16 -13.04
CA GLY A 55 -6.43 0.96 -13.65
C GLY A 55 -5.75 -0.30 -13.14
N CYS A 56 -5.42 -0.35 -11.85
CA CYS A 56 -4.71 -1.49 -11.27
C CYS A 56 -5.42 -2.02 -10.04
N GLU A 57 -4.95 -3.17 -9.58
CA GLU A 57 -5.46 -3.80 -8.37
C GLU A 57 -4.66 -3.34 -7.16
N LEU A 58 -5.23 -3.52 -5.98
CA LEU A 58 -4.60 -3.05 -4.75
C LEU A 58 -3.23 -3.68 -4.52
N ASP A 59 -3.07 -4.97 -4.83
CA ASP A 59 -1.81 -5.66 -4.61
C ASP A 59 -0.68 -5.20 -5.53
N GLU A 60 -0.98 -4.36 -6.50
CA GLU A 60 0.04 -3.77 -7.36
C GLU A 60 0.66 -2.51 -6.76
N ILE A 61 0.02 -1.93 -5.74
CA ILE A 61 0.52 -0.70 -5.11
C ILE A 61 0.83 -0.85 -3.62
N ILE A 62 0.46 -1.97 -3.01
CA ILE A 62 0.73 -2.20 -1.60
C ILE A 62 0.97 -3.70 -1.39
N MET A 63 1.88 -4.02 -0.48
CA MET A 63 2.16 -5.42 -0.18
C MET A 63 2.67 -5.54 1.25
N ARG A 64 2.72 -6.76 1.76
CA ARG A 64 3.30 -7.03 3.06
C ARG A 64 4.49 -7.96 2.90
N GLU A 65 5.58 -7.60 3.58
CA GLU A 65 6.75 -8.47 3.69
C GLU A 65 6.88 -8.91 5.14
N PRO A 66 7.35 -10.15 5.40
CA PRO A 66 7.59 -10.58 6.77
C PRO A 66 8.62 -9.69 7.46
N ASN A 67 8.42 -9.42 8.74
CA ASN A 67 9.38 -8.67 9.52
C ASN A 67 10.56 -9.58 9.90
N SER A 68 11.77 -9.03 9.87
CA SER A 68 12.96 -9.76 10.31
C SER A 68 12.85 -10.12 11.78
N PHE A 69 12.31 -9.21 12.56
CA PHE A 69 12.06 -9.43 13.98
C PHE A 69 10.56 -9.28 14.22
N PRO A 70 9.85 -10.36 14.55
CA PRO A 70 8.42 -10.29 14.78
C PRO A 70 8.08 -9.29 15.89
N ARG A 71 7.06 -8.47 15.64
CA ARG A 71 6.60 -7.47 16.61
C ARG A 71 5.44 -7.99 17.44
N VAL A 72 4.86 -9.11 17.03
CA VAL A 72 3.72 -9.71 17.70
C VAL A 72 3.98 -11.21 17.78
N GLU A 73 3.66 -11.80 18.93
CA GLU A 73 3.79 -13.23 19.09
C GLU A 73 2.74 -13.92 18.20
N ASN A 74 3.20 -14.89 17.39
CA ASN A 74 2.30 -15.62 16.52
C ASN A 74 1.80 -16.88 17.24
N THR A 75 0.69 -16.76 17.91
CA THR A 75 0.10 -17.85 18.68
C THR A 75 -0.62 -18.88 17.79
N ARG A 76 -0.84 -18.54 16.54
CA ARG A 76 -1.47 -19.48 15.61
C ARG A 76 -0.48 -20.45 15.02
N ALA A 77 0.75 -20.16 15.13
CA ALA A 77 1.77 -21.01 14.54
C ALA A 77 1.87 -22.35 15.22
N GLY A 78 1.21 -22.56 16.16
CA GLY A 78 1.19 -23.86 16.79
C GLY A 78 -0.21 -24.48 16.85
N HIS A 79 -0.47 -22.94 17.10
CA HIS A 79 -1.31 -22.94 16.82
C HIS A 79 -1.92 -23.13 16.45
N LYS A 80 -2.05 -23.11 16.67
CA LYS A 80 -2.61 -23.08 15.90
C LYS A 80 -3.37 -23.05 15.50
N VAL A 81 -3.56 -23.40 16.02
CA VAL A 81 -4.27 -23.25 15.11
C VAL A 81 -5.13 -22.90 14.91
N HIS A 82 -5.41 -22.74 15.00
CA HIS A 82 -6.23 -22.36 14.25
C HIS A 82 -6.84 -22.14 13.76
N LYS A 83 -7.00 -22.32 13.80
CA LYS A 83 -7.60 -22.12 12.98
C LYS A 83 -8.21 -22.08 12.44
N ILE A 84 -8.35 -22.38 12.65
CA ILE A 84 -8.88 -22.27 11.89
C ILE A 84 -9.51 -22.23 11.59
N ASP A 85 -9.56 -22.37 11.82
CA ASP A 85 -10.00 -22.21 11.17
C ASP A 85 -10.23 -22.09 10.94
N GLY A 86 -10.00 -22.34 11.68
CA GLY A 86 -9.98 -22.11 10.91
C GLY A 86 -9.98 -22.01 10.91
#